data_1028567920949471cf8fea68b09958e2
#
_entry.id   1028567920949471cf8fea68b09958e2
#
_cell.length_a   1.000
_cell.length_b   1.000
_cell.length_c   1.000
_cell.angle_alpha   90.00
_cell.angle_beta   90.00
_cell.angle_gamma   90.00
#
_symmetry.space_group_name_H-M   'P 1'
#
loop_
_entity.id
_entity.type
_entity.pdbx_description
1 polymer ?
#
loop_
_entity_poly.entity_id
_entity_poly.type
_entity_poly.pdbx_seq_one_letter_code
_entity_poly.pdbx_strand_id
1 'polypeptide(L)'
;RWFTNFIERGEEFEYIGLSYYPFWHGSLDQLEFNMNDIAKRFNKDIIIAEVSMGFTMDSYQEYEKLADSERKGYATKPELVEKIDYPMTIEGQADFTKDFLNRVANVVDDHGKGFFWWEPAWIPVHGSGWATPASLKYMNDPGPCGNEWANQALFDYDGNVLPALEVIRDFRK
;
A
#
# COMPACT_ATOMS: atom_id res chain seq x y z
N ARG A 1 -16.58 -16.12 1.87
CA ARG A 1 -16.28 -17.56 1.84
C ARG A 1 -15.15 -17.95 2.81
N TRP A 2 -13.95 -17.30 2.75
CA TRP A 2 -12.84 -17.69 3.63
C TRP A 2 -13.18 -17.46 5.11
N PHE A 3 -13.57 -16.25 5.51
CA PHE A 3 -13.95 -15.94 6.88
C PHE A 3 -15.16 -16.73 7.37
N THR A 4 -16.14 -17.00 6.52
CA THR A 4 -17.28 -17.85 6.85
C THR A 4 -16.81 -19.23 7.25
N ASN A 5 -15.99 -19.87 6.41
CA ASN A 5 -15.47 -21.21 6.71
C ASN A 5 -14.57 -21.24 7.95
N PHE A 6 -13.87 -20.13 8.25
CA PHE A 6 -13.00 -20.03 9.41
C PHE A 6 -13.80 -19.97 10.70
N ILE A 7 -14.85 -19.14 10.74
CA ILE A 7 -15.78 -19.04 11.87
C ILE A 7 -16.56 -20.36 12.09
N GLU A 8 -17.02 -21.00 11.01
CA GLU A 8 -17.72 -22.30 11.08
C GLU A 8 -16.86 -23.42 11.67
N ARG A 9 -15.54 -23.27 11.68
CA ARG A 9 -14.60 -24.19 12.34
C ARG A 9 -14.37 -23.88 13.81
N GLY A 10 -15.04 -22.86 14.34
CA GLY A 10 -14.97 -22.49 15.75
C GLY A 10 -13.78 -21.57 16.09
N GLU A 11 -13.11 -21.00 15.09
CA GLU A 11 -12.02 -20.07 15.32
C GLU A 11 -12.55 -18.67 15.62
N GLU A 12 -12.01 -18.04 16.66
CA GLU A 12 -12.37 -16.69 17.09
C GLU A 12 -11.28 -15.71 16.70
N PHE A 13 -11.68 -14.51 16.29
CA PHE A 13 -10.80 -13.37 16.02
C PHE A 13 -11.59 -12.08 16.23
N GLU A 14 -10.87 -10.99 16.46
CA GLU A 14 -11.45 -9.67 16.74
C GLU A 14 -11.40 -8.78 15.50
N TYR A 15 -10.35 -8.91 14.71
CA TYR A 15 -10.07 -8.05 13.56
C TYR A 15 -9.98 -8.83 12.26
N ILE A 16 -10.43 -8.18 11.19
CA ILE A 16 -10.20 -8.62 9.82
C ILE A 16 -9.21 -7.64 9.18
N GLY A 17 -8.05 -8.16 8.78
CA GLY A 17 -7.04 -7.42 8.04
C GLY A 17 -7.26 -7.53 6.54
N LEU A 18 -7.24 -6.40 5.82
CA LEU A 18 -7.33 -6.34 4.37
C LEU A 18 -6.10 -5.66 3.79
N SER A 19 -5.55 -6.19 2.70
CA SER A 19 -4.54 -5.48 1.91
C SER A 19 -5.23 -4.73 0.77
N TYR A 20 -4.89 -3.45 0.58
CA TYR A 20 -5.47 -2.64 -0.46
C TYR A 20 -4.41 -1.81 -1.20
N TYR A 21 -4.35 -2.01 -2.49
CA TYR A 21 -3.53 -1.25 -3.42
C TYR A 21 -4.40 -0.83 -4.61
N PRO A 22 -4.59 0.47 -4.88
CA PRO A 22 -5.53 0.93 -5.90
C PRO A 22 -5.22 0.40 -7.30
N PHE A 23 -3.95 0.14 -7.59
CA PHE A 23 -3.51 -0.42 -8.87
C PHE A 23 -3.81 -1.91 -9.05
N TRP A 24 -4.18 -2.64 -7.98
CA TRP A 24 -4.55 -4.06 -8.05
C TRP A 24 -5.99 -4.35 -7.63
N HIS A 25 -6.53 -3.57 -6.69
CA HIS A 25 -7.74 -3.94 -5.97
C HIS A 25 -8.95 -3.05 -6.27
N GLY A 26 -8.84 -2.19 -7.30
CA GLY A 26 -9.92 -1.33 -7.75
C GLY A 26 -10.08 -0.03 -6.96
N SER A 27 -11.23 0.63 -7.11
CA SER A 27 -11.48 1.97 -6.56
C SER A 27 -11.70 1.98 -5.04
N LEU A 28 -11.62 3.16 -4.43
CA LEU A 28 -11.99 3.36 -3.03
C LEU A 28 -13.48 3.08 -2.77
N ASP A 29 -14.36 3.28 -3.74
CA ASP A 29 -15.78 2.93 -3.61
C ASP A 29 -15.96 1.41 -3.47
N GLN A 30 -15.19 0.62 -4.21
CA GLN A 30 -15.19 -0.83 -4.10
C GLN A 30 -14.61 -1.30 -2.75
N LEU A 31 -13.56 -0.64 -2.27
CA LEU A 31 -13.01 -0.91 -0.94
C LEU A 31 -14.05 -0.62 0.16
N GLU A 32 -14.70 0.55 0.11
CA GLU A 32 -15.73 0.94 1.08
C GLU A 32 -16.90 -0.05 1.09
N PHE A 33 -17.39 -0.41 -0.10
CA PHE A 33 -18.43 -1.43 -0.21
C PHE A 33 -18.02 -2.75 0.43
N ASN A 34 -16.79 -3.21 0.17
CA ASN A 34 -16.26 -4.46 0.71
C ASN A 34 -16.08 -4.39 2.24
N MET A 35 -15.54 -3.30 2.76
CA MET A 35 -15.41 -3.09 4.21
C MET A 35 -16.77 -3.13 4.91
N ASN A 36 -17.75 -2.40 4.37
CA ASN A 36 -19.11 -2.36 4.92
C ASN A 36 -19.83 -3.71 4.83
N ASP A 37 -19.67 -4.47 3.74
CA ASP A 37 -20.24 -5.82 3.60
C ASP A 37 -19.62 -6.78 4.64
N ILE A 38 -18.29 -6.74 4.79
CA ILE A 38 -17.56 -7.58 5.76
C ILE A 38 -17.97 -7.22 7.20
N ALA A 39 -18.01 -5.93 7.55
CA ALA A 39 -18.41 -5.46 8.88
C ALA A 39 -19.81 -5.95 9.24
N LYS A 40 -20.80 -5.74 8.36
CA LYS A 40 -22.19 -6.19 8.58
C LYS A 40 -22.31 -7.70 8.66
N ARG A 41 -21.57 -8.43 7.84
CA ARG A 41 -21.68 -9.90 7.73
C ARG A 41 -21.07 -10.62 8.91
N PHE A 42 -19.94 -10.12 9.43
CA PHE A 42 -19.17 -10.81 10.45
C PHE A 42 -19.19 -10.13 11.82
N ASN A 43 -19.69 -8.89 11.90
CA ASN A 43 -19.67 -8.06 13.11
C ASN A 43 -18.26 -8.02 13.73
N LYS A 44 -17.26 -7.69 12.89
CA LYS A 44 -15.84 -7.63 13.24
C LYS A 44 -15.23 -6.32 12.83
N ASP A 45 -14.26 -5.87 13.60
CA ASP A 45 -13.48 -4.70 13.31
C ASP A 45 -12.55 -4.94 12.12
N ILE A 46 -12.33 -3.88 11.33
CA ILE A 46 -11.54 -3.92 10.10
C ILE A 46 -10.31 -3.03 10.24
N ILE A 47 -9.17 -3.58 9.87
CA ILE A 47 -7.92 -2.86 9.73
C ILE A 47 -7.43 -3.05 8.29
N ILE A 48 -7.06 -1.98 7.62
CA ILE A 48 -6.32 -2.10 6.37
C ILE A 48 -4.86 -2.42 6.71
N ALA A 49 -4.52 -3.69 6.63
CA ALA A 49 -3.20 -4.21 7.03
C ALA A 49 -2.08 -3.80 6.09
N GLU A 50 -2.42 -3.43 4.86
CA GLU A 50 -1.49 -2.90 3.87
C GLU A 50 -2.21 -1.91 2.97
N VAL A 51 -1.63 -0.73 2.79
CA VAL A 51 -2.04 0.26 1.78
C VAL A 51 -0.85 1.07 1.34
N SER A 52 -0.77 1.37 0.06
CA SER A 52 0.10 2.44 -0.44
C SER A 52 -0.41 2.99 -1.76
N MET A 53 0.07 4.18 -2.09
CA MET A 53 -0.16 4.88 -3.35
C MET A 53 1.13 5.59 -3.73
N GLY A 54 1.52 5.50 -5.00
CA GLY A 54 2.73 6.16 -5.47
C GLY A 54 2.59 7.68 -5.57
N PHE A 55 3.71 8.36 -5.36
CA PHE A 55 3.84 9.82 -5.52
C PHE A 55 4.49 10.24 -6.83
N THR A 56 5.04 9.30 -7.60
CA THR A 56 5.69 9.56 -8.89
C THR A 56 5.85 8.28 -9.70
N MET A 57 5.99 8.44 -11.02
CA MET A 57 6.44 7.37 -11.93
C MET A 57 7.90 7.53 -12.33
N ASP A 58 8.57 8.58 -11.86
CA ASP A 58 9.99 8.80 -12.15
C ASP A 58 10.87 7.84 -11.35
N SER A 59 11.91 7.35 -11.99
CA SER A 59 12.90 6.48 -11.33
C SER A 59 13.85 7.29 -10.45
N TYR A 60 14.29 6.72 -9.35
CA TYR A 60 15.42 7.27 -8.61
C TYR A 60 16.74 6.96 -9.34
N GLN A 61 17.76 7.79 -9.15
CA GLN A 61 18.99 7.78 -9.96
C GLN A 61 19.72 6.42 -10.01
N GLU A 62 19.75 5.66 -8.92
CA GLU A 62 20.44 4.37 -8.89
C GLU A 62 19.68 3.31 -9.68
N TYR A 63 18.35 3.37 -9.67
CA TYR A 63 17.51 2.48 -10.43
C TYR A 63 17.78 2.61 -11.93
N GLU A 64 17.96 3.84 -12.43
CA GLU A 64 18.24 4.11 -13.85
C GLU A 64 19.63 3.62 -14.28
N LYS A 65 20.56 3.45 -13.34
CA LYS A 65 21.89 2.91 -13.62
C LYS A 65 21.91 1.39 -13.79
N LEU A 66 20.85 0.71 -13.39
CA LEU A 66 20.74 -0.73 -13.56
C LEU A 66 20.45 -1.08 -15.02
N ALA A 67 21.00 -2.19 -15.51
CA ALA A 67 20.59 -2.76 -16.78
C ALA A 67 19.10 -3.14 -16.75
N ASP A 68 18.39 -3.02 -17.87
CA ASP A 68 16.95 -3.33 -17.94
C ASP A 68 16.62 -4.74 -17.44
N SER A 69 17.53 -5.70 -17.66
CA SER A 69 17.39 -7.08 -17.17
C SER A 69 17.51 -7.23 -15.64
N GLU A 70 18.03 -6.21 -14.97
CA GLU A 70 18.24 -6.19 -13.52
C GLU A 70 17.17 -5.38 -12.79
N ARG A 71 16.33 -4.65 -13.53
CA ARG A 71 15.26 -3.84 -12.98
C ARG A 71 14.05 -4.70 -12.71
N LYS A 72 13.62 -4.77 -11.47
CA LYS A 72 12.33 -5.41 -11.12
C LYS A 72 11.11 -4.57 -11.49
N GLY A 73 11.30 -3.33 -11.84
CA GLY A 73 10.23 -2.38 -12.10
C GLY A 73 9.61 -1.83 -10.82
N TYR A 74 8.63 -0.97 -10.96
CA TYR A 74 7.87 -0.47 -9.84
C TYR A 74 6.75 -1.43 -9.44
N ALA A 75 6.33 -1.37 -8.18
CA ALA A 75 5.14 -2.04 -7.72
C ALA A 75 3.93 -1.63 -8.56
N THR A 76 3.83 -0.33 -8.87
CA THR A 76 2.85 0.19 -9.83
C THR A 76 3.48 0.26 -11.23
N LYS A 77 3.16 -0.68 -12.08
CA LYS A 77 3.60 -0.67 -13.48
C LYS A 77 2.80 0.35 -14.29
N PRO A 78 3.36 0.91 -15.40
CA PRO A 78 2.68 1.91 -16.21
C PRO A 78 1.26 1.52 -16.64
N GLU A 79 1.05 0.27 -17.04
CA GLU A 79 -0.26 -0.24 -17.46
C GLU A 79 -1.27 -0.38 -16.30
N LEU A 80 -0.83 -0.26 -15.06
CA LEU A 80 -1.68 -0.28 -13.88
C LEU A 80 -2.09 1.13 -13.43
N VAL A 81 -1.30 2.16 -13.80
CA VAL A 81 -1.60 3.57 -13.47
C VAL A 81 -2.95 4.00 -14.03
N GLU A 82 -3.30 3.55 -15.24
CA GLU A 82 -4.58 3.87 -15.88
C GLU A 82 -5.80 3.38 -15.10
N LYS A 83 -5.61 2.47 -14.15
CA LYS A 83 -6.68 1.92 -13.31
C LYS A 83 -6.89 2.69 -12.01
N ILE A 84 -6.05 3.68 -11.74
CA ILE A 84 -6.06 4.45 -10.50
C ILE A 84 -6.82 5.75 -10.75
N ASP A 85 -7.80 6.06 -9.90
CA ASP A 85 -8.60 7.29 -9.99
C ASP A 85 -7.83 8.56 -9.57
N TYR A 86 -6.59 8.40 -9.11
CA TYR A 86 -5.73 9.48 -8.63
C TYR A 86 -4.45 9.55 -9.48
N PRO A 87 -3.97 10.75 -9.84
CA PRO A 87 -2.69 10.86 -10.55
C PRO A 87 -1.52 10.39 -9.70
N MET A 88 -0.52 9.77 -10.33
CA MET A 88 0.74 9.36 -9.67
C MET A 88 1.64 10.58 -9.49
N THR A 89 1.23 11.50 -8.61
CA THR A 89 1.93 12.73 -8.23
C THR A 89 1.90 12.90 -6.71
N ILE A 90 2.70 13.82 -6.20
CA ILE A 90 2.73 14.16 -4.77
C ILE A 90 1.33 14.57 -4.27
N GLU A 91 0.65 15.40 -5.04
CA GLU A 91 -0.71 15.85 -4.74
C GLU A 91 -1.71 14.69 -4.82
N GLY A 92 -1.60 13.86 -5.87
CA GLY A 92 -2.48 12.71 -6.04
C GLY A 92 -2.33 11.68 -4.94
N GLN A 93 -1.11 11.46 -4.42
CA GLN A 93 -0.90 10.62 -3.23
C GLN A 93 -1.59 11.21 -1.99
N ALA A 94 -1.50 12.53 -1.80
CA ALA A 94 -2.13 13.20 -0.67
C ALA A 94 -3.66 13.16 -0.76
N ASP A 95 -4.24 13.40 -1.94
CA ASP A 95 -5.68 13.33 -2.18
C ASP A 95 -6.21 11.91 -1.98
N PHE A 96 -5.54 10.91 -2.54
CA PHE A 96 -5.85 9.51 -2.28
C PHE A 96 -5.83 9.20 -0.78
N THR A 97 -4.78 9.63 -0.08
CA THR A 97 -4.62 9.37 1.35
C THR A 97 -5.76 9.96 2.16
N LYS A 98 -6.16 11.18 1.86
CA LYS A 98 -7.29 11.85 2.51
C LYS A 98 -8.60 11.11 2.30
N ASP A 99 -8.90 10.74 1.06
CA ASP A 99 -10.14 10.04 0.73
C ASP A 99 -10.15 8.62 1.31
N PHE A 100 -9.03 7.92 1.26
CA PHE A 100 -8.85 6.62 1.89
C PHE A 100 -9.12 6.66 3.40
N LEU A 101 -8.54 7.62 4.12
CA LEU A 101 -8.76 7.80 5.55
C LEU A 101 -10.24 8.04 5.89
N ASN A 102 -10.92 8.87 5.08
CA ASN A 102 -12.35 9.10 5.24
C ASN A 102 -13.17 7.82 5.04
N ARG A 103 -12.83 6.98 4.04
CA ARG A 103 -13.53 5.71 3.80
C ARG A 103 -13.35 4.74 4.98
N VAL A 104 -12.14 4.62 5.50
CA VAL A 104 -11.87 3.77 6.68
C VAL A 104 -12.61 4.29 7.91
N ALA A 105 -12.57 5.60 8.16
CA ALA A 105 -13.24 6.22 9.32
C ALA A 105 -14.76 6.11 9.27
N ASN A 106 -15.35 6.02 8.08
CA ASN A 106 -16.79 5.95 7.86
C ASN A 106 -17.34 4.52 7.69
N VAL A 107 -16.54 3.50 7.95
CA VAL A 107 -17.06 2.12 7.96
C VAL A 107 -18.20 2.01 8.96
N VAL A 108 -19.29 1.38 8.54
CA VAL A 108 -20.53 1.23 9.31
C VAL A 108 -20.28 0.73 10.75
N ASP A 109 -21.08 1.24 11.68
CA ASP A 109 -21.06 0.86 13.10
C ASP A 109 -19.67 1.02 13.76
N ASP A 110 -18.89 1.97 13.27
CA ASP A 110 -17.54 2.27 13.77
C ASP A 110 -16.53 1.11 13.63
N HIS A 111 -16.77 0.18 12.71
CA HIS A 111 -15.90 -0.98 12.53
C HIS A 111 -14.56 -0.67 11.84
N GLY A 112 -14.35 0.47 11.20
CA GLY A 112 -13.07 0.88 10.64
C GLY A 112 -12.11 1.38 11.71
N LYS A 113 -11.05 0.64 12.02
CA LYS A 113 -10.16 0.94 13.16
C LYS A 113 -8.83 1.58 12.77
N GLY A 114 -8.39 1.43 11.52
CA GLY A 114 -7.14 2.03 11.08
C GLY A 114 -6.49 1.31 9.93
N PHE A 115 -5.22 1.60 9.75
CA PHE A 115 -4.45 1.06 8.65
C PHE A 115 -2.95 1.00 8.97
N PHE A 116 -2.22 0.25 8.16
CA PHE A 116 -0.77 0.27 8.07
C PHE A 116 -0.36 0.69 6.65
N TRP A 117 0.43 1.75 6.55
CA TRP A 117 1.04 2.11 5.26
C TRP A 117 2.15 1.12 4.96
N TRP A 118 2.10 0.51 3.77
CA TRP A 118 3.13 -0.44 3.35
C TRP A 118 4.38 0.30 2.89
N GLU A 119 5.53 -0.07 3.47
CA GLU A 119 6.82 0.51 3.13
C GLU A 119 6.88 2.06 3.25
N PRO A 120 6.44 2.64 4.37
CA PRO A 120 6.23 4.09 4.51
C PRO A 120 7.51 4.91 4.39
N ALA A 121 8.66 4.33 4.70
CA ALA A 121 9.96 5.00 4.75
C ALA A 121 11.01 4.31 3.88
N TRP A 122 10.60 3.67 2.83
CA TRP A 122 11.52 2.97 1.94
C TRP A 122 12.22 3.95 0.99
N ILE A 123 13.15 4.72 1.53
CA ILE A 123 13.97 5.68 0.78
C ILE A 123 15.07 4.91 0.03
N PRO A 124 15.35 5.22 -1.24
CA PRO A 124 16.42 4.60 -1.99
C PRO A 124 17.78 4.88 -1.34
N VAL A 125 18.51 3.83 -0.97
CA VAL A 125 19.85 3.90 -0.41
C VAL A 125 20.76 3.01 -1.23
N HIS A 126 21.98 3.46 -1.53
CA HIS A 126 22.92 2.69 -2.32
C HIS A 126 23.10 1.27 -1.77
N GLY A 127 22.95 0.27 -2.64
CA GLY A 127 23.02 -1.14 -2.27
C GLY A 127 21.82 -1.68 -1.50
N SER A 128 20.79 -0.88 -1.29
CA SER A 128 19.53 -1.37 -0.71
C SER A 128 18.75 -2.20 -1.72
N GLY A 129 18.02 -3.17 -1.22
CA GLY A 129 17.10 -3.99 -1.98
C GLY A 129 16.04 -4.54 -1.04
N TRP A 130 15.02 -5.18 -1.59
CA TRP A 130 13.91 -5.73 -0.81
C TRP A 130 14.31 -6.89 0.12
N ALA A 131 15.50 -7.51 -0.11
CA ALA A 131 15.99 -8.61 0.68
C ALA A 131 17.52 -8.57 0.82
N THR A 132 18.03 -9.22 1.86
CA THR A 132 19.48 -9.36 2.05
C THR A 132 20.11 -10.26 0.98
N PRO A 133 21.41 -10.10 0.65
CA PRO A 133 22.10 -10.98 -0.29
C PRO A 133 21.99 -12.47 0.07
N ALA A 134 21.98 -12.79 1.36
CA ALA A 134 21.82 -14.16 1.84
C ALA A 134 20.42 -14.71 1.53
N SER A 135 19.37 -13.90 1.72
CA SER A 135 18.00 -14.27 1.40
C SER A 135 17.80 -14.45 -0.10
N LEU A 136 18.31 -13.53 -0.91
CA LEU A 136 18.26 -13.64 -2.38
C LEU A 136 18.92 -14.91 -2.87
N LYS A 137 20.09 -15.24 -2.32
CA LYS A 137 20.78 -16.51 -2.63
C LYS A 137 19.95 -17.73 -2.25
N TYR A 138 19.32 -17.71 -1.07
CA TYR A 138 18.46 -18.83 -0.61
C TYR A 138 17.26 -19.02 -1.53
N MET A 139 16.64 -17.95 -1.97
CA MET A 139 15.48 -18.00 -2.88
C MET A 139 15.86 -18.23 -4.34
N ASN A 140 17.16 -18.32 -4.66
CA ASN A 140 17.66 -18.36 -6.03
C ASN A 140 17.12 -17.19 -6.90
N ASP A 141 16.97 -16.03 -6.26
CA ASP A 141 16.57 -14.79 -6.93
C ASP A 141 17.86 -14.00 -7.26
N PRO A 142 18.16 -13.71 -8.53
CA PRO A 142 19.32 -12.90 -8.89
C PRO A 142 19.24 -11.49 -8.32
N GLY A 143 18.09 -11.10 -7.85
CA GLY A 143 17.76 -9.91 -7.10
C GLY A 143 18.56 -8.68 -7.47
N PRO A 144 18.00 -7.71 -8.20
CA PRO A 144 18.68 -6.46 -8.38
C PRO A 144 18.77 -5.70 -7.05
N CYS A 145 19.82 -4.95 -6.94
CA CYS A 145 19.80 -3.80 -6.06
C CYS A 145 18.74 -2.86 -6.61
N GLY A 146 17.74 -2.54 -5.85
CA GLY A 146 16.67 -1.67 -6.27
C GLY A 146 15.49 -1.82 -5.34
N ASN A 147 14.69 -0.82 -5.35
CA ASN A 147 13.55 -0.77 -4.48
C ASN A 147 12.32 -0.37 -5.28
N GLU A 148 11.58 -1.37 -5.72
CA GLU A 148 10.37 -1.19 -6.50
C GLU A 148 9.22 -0.50 -5.73
N TRP A 149 9.34 -0.37 -4.42
CA TRP A 149 8.38 0.31 -3.56
C TRP A 149 8.78 1.74 -3.19
N ALA A 150 9.96 2.21 -3.60
CA ALA A 150 10.45 3.53 -3.24
C ALA A 150 9.48 4.65 -3.61
N ASN A 151 8.81 4.55 -4.76
CA ASN A 151 7.83 5.53 -5.20
C ASN A 151 6.48 5.46 -4.46
N GLN A 152 6.32 4.52 -3.53
CA GLN A 152 5.12 4.35 -2.69
C GLN A 152 5.31 4.88 -1.27
N ALA A 153 6.51 5.35 -0.95
CA ALA A 153 6.85 5.87 0.39
C ALA A 153 6.11 7.18 0.72
N LEU A 154 6.14 7.55 1.99
CA LEU A 154 5.66 8.85 2.49
C LEU A 154 6.79 9.90 2.56
N PHE A 155 7.90 9.59 1.92
CA PHE A 155 9.07 10.44 1.74
C PHE A 155 9.48 10.40 0.27
N ASP A 156 9.99 11.51 -0.23
CA ASP A 156 10.59 11.53 -1.58
C ASP A 156 11.95 10.80 -1.62
N TYR A 157 12.56 10.74 -2.79
CA TYR A 157 13.84 10.04 -2.98
C TYR A 157 15.03 10.69 -2.25
N ASP A 158 14.88 11.95 -1.83
CA ASP A 158 15.88 12.69 -1.04
C ASP A 158 15.60 12.61 0.47
N GLY A 159 14.51 11.95 0.87
CA GLY A 159 14.12 11.77 2.27
C GLY A 159 13.30 12.93 2.84
N ASN A 160 12.77 13.82 2.02
CA ASN A 160 11.86 14.87 2.47
C ASN A 160 10.46 14.29 2.67
N VAL A 161 9.80 14.76 3.73
CA VAL A 161 8.41 14.36 4.05
C VAL A 161 7.45 14.78 2.94
N LEU A 162 6.59 13.87 2.52
CA LEU A 162 5.53 14.15 1.54
C LEU A 162 4.23 14.62 2.23
N PRO A 163 3.39 15.43 1.56
CA PRO A 163 2.12 15.93 2.09
C PRO A 163 1.17 14.82 2.57
N ALA A 164 1.22 13.63 2.00
CA ALA A 164 0.43 12.49 2.45
C ALA A 164 0.68 12.13 3.93
N LEU A 165 1.93 12.25 4.42
CA LEU A 165 2.23 12.02 5.84
C LEU A 165 1.62 13.11 6.72
N GLU A 166 1.57 14.36 6.23
CA GLU A 166 0.90 15.46 6.94
C GLU A 166 -0.62 15.25 7.01
N VAL A 167 -1.22 14.76 5.92
CA VAL A 167 -2.64 14.36 5.91
C VAL A 167 -2.92 13.31 6.97
N ILE A 168 -2.06 12.28 7.09
CA ILE A 168 -2.19 11.23 8.12
C ILE A 168 -2.06 11.84 9.53
N ARG A 169 -1.04 12.67 9.77
CA ARG A 169 -0.80 13.32 11.06
C ARG A 169 -1.99 14.16 11.54
N ASP A 170 -2.58 14.89 10.61
CA ASP A 170 -3.61 15.88 10.92
C ASP A 170 -5.04 15.32 10.83
N PHE A 171 -5.18 14.07 10.35
CA PHE A 171 -6.48 13.41 10.27
C PHE A 171 -7.10 13.24 11.67
N ARG A 172 -8.36 13.62 11.77
CA ARG A 172 -9.18 13.42 12.99
C ARG A 172 -10.47 12.71 12.58
N LYS A 173 -10.75 11.63 13.27
CA LYS A 173 -11.98 10.87 13.13
C LYS A 173 -13.13 11.54 13.88
#